data_8adf76ce7cd5f8ba00e865ba412311ce
#
_entry.id   8adf76ce7cd5f8ba00e865ba412311ce
#
_cell.length_a   1.000
_cell.length_b   1.000
_cell.length_c   1.000
_cell.angle_alpha   90.00
_cell.angle_beta   90.00
_cell.angle_gamma   90.00
#
_symmetry.space_group_name_H-M   'P 1'
#
loop_
_entity.id
_entity.type
_entity.pdbx_description
1 polymer ?
#
loop_
_entity_poly.entity_id
_entity_poly.type
_entity_poly.pdbx_seq_one_letter_code
_entity_poly.pdbx_strand_id
1 'polypeptide(L)'
;MKKLIAIFIALMMILSLAACSEQPEDELIEVVPARGTTEEGFYKNEAFGISFDAPAEWYFLTDEEIAQTMGSTAEQLFGEDVLAQADYIYDLYCVDMESGTTVSINYENLGTIGEFTEESEYLETVLAQLLSGTNPGITATELSVAKVGKTTVPCLNITLEAGGNTIYESIIVKKIGTWIGTVTMATLEEAELETLAASISFE
;
A
#
# COMPACT_ATOMS: atom_id res chain seq x y z
N MET A 1 3.46 17.98 -11.45
CA MET A 1 4.09 16.70 -11.13
C MET A 1 4.65 16.67 -9.72
N LYS A 2 5.74 17.37 -9.35
CA LYS A 2 6.33 17.31 -7.99
C LYS A 2 5.34 17.55 -6.82
N LYS A 3 4.28 18.36 -7.01
CA LYS A 3 3.29 18.65 -5.95
C LYS A 3 2.26 17.52 -5.78
N LEU A 4 1.93 16.79 -6.85
CA LEU A 4 1.01 15.64 -6.79
C LEU A 4 1.65 14.47 -6.05
N ILE A 5 2.90 14.15 -6.37
CA ILE A 5 3.69 13.12 -5.68
C ILE A 5 3.75 13.42 -4.18
N ALA A 6 3.99 14.70 -3.79
CA ALA A 6 4.08 15.09 -2.38
C ALA A 6 2.78 14.88 -1.58
N ILE A 7 1.60 14.93 -2.22
CA ILE A 7 0.31 14.75 -1.55
C ILE A 7 0.00 13.26 -1.36
N PHE A 8 0.34 12.43 -2.35
CA PHE A 8 0.26 10.97 -2.20
C PHE A 8 1.11 10.44 -1.04
N ILE A 9 2.30 11.03 -0.85
CA ILE A 9 3.20 10.70 0.25
C ILE A 9 2.60 11.06 1.61
N ALA A 10 1.91 12.19 1.72
CA ALA A 10 1.29 12.62 2.97
C ALA A 10 0.18 11.63 3.42
N LEU A 11 -0.52 11.00 2.49
CA LEU A 11 -1.56 10.02 2.80
C LEU A 11 -0.94 8.68 3.26
N MET A 12 0.18 8.25 2.67
CA MET A 12 0.90 7.04 3.11
C MET A 12 1.48 7.14 4.52
N MET A 13 1.88 8.34 5.00
CA MET A 13 2.44 8.50 6.34
C MET A 13 1.41 8.35 7.47
N ILE A 14 0.10 8.34 7.18
CA ILE A 14 -0.95 8.19 8.19
C ILE A 14 -1.08 6.73 8.63
N LEU A 15 -0.67 5.77 7.81
CA LEU A 15 -0.80 4.33 8.09
C LEU A 15 0.20 3.79 9.13
N SER A 16 1.27 4.53 9.47
CA SER A 16 2.39 4.03 10.29
C SER A 16 2.25 4.23 11.82
N LEU A 17 1.08 4.56 12.37
CA LEU A 17 0.95 4.98 13.78
C LEU A 17 0.26 4.00 14.74
N ALA A 18 0.02 2.75 14.37
CA ALA A 18 -0.83 1.84 15.14
C ALA A 18 -0.11 0.81 16.04
N ALA A 19 1.21 0.83 16.22
CA ALA A 19 1.92 -0.21 16.99
C ALA A 19 2.23 0.20 18.43
N CYS A 20 1.57 -0.40 19.42
CA CYS A 20 2.08 -0.73 20.76
C CYS A 20 1.08 -1.54 21.59
N SER A 21 1.30 -2.85 21.78
CA SER A 21 1.01 -3.57 23.05
C SER A 21 1.58 -5.00 23.03
N GLU A 22 2.29 -5.38 24.11
CA GLU A 22 2.85 -6.72 24.33
C GLU A 22 1.81 -7.68 24.90
N GLN A 23 1.71 -8.90 24.34
CA GLN A 23 1.09 -10.08 24.97
C GLN A 23 1.68 -11.41 24.45
N PRO A 24 1.48 -12.58 25.12
CA PRO A 24 2.41 -13.72 25.11
C PRO A 24 2.32 -14.64 23.89
N GLU A 25 3.46 -15.31 23.65
CA GLU A 25 3.81 -16.16 22.52
C GLU A 25 2.98 -17.47 22.46
N ASP A 26 2.23 -17.64 21.36
CA ASP A 26 1.91 -18.95 20.79
C ASP A 26 2.70 -19.09 19.47
N GLU A 27 3.17 -20.28 19.12
CA GLU A 27 4.03 -20.52 17.94
C GLU A 27 3.32 -20.10 16.63
N LEU A 28 3.55 -18.86 16.26
CA LEU A 28 3.10 -18.31 14.97
C LEU A 28 4.06 -18.77 13.86
N ILE A 29 3.52 -19.08 12.71
CA ILE A 29 4.31 -19.18 11.49
C ILE A 29 4.87 -17.77 11.23
N GLU A 30 6.11 -17.55 11.65
CA GLU A 30 6.83 -16.31 11.43
C GLU A 30 7.09 -16.19 9.93
N VAL A 31 6.27 -15.43 9.25
CA VAL A 31 6.55 -15.02 7.86
C VAL A 31 7.71 -14.05 7.95
N VAL A 32 8.90 -14.49 7.59
CA VAL A 32 10.05 -13.58 7.43
C VAL A 32 9.74 -12.69 6.23
N PRO A 33 9.50 -11.40 6.46
CA PRO A 33 9.16 -10.51 5.37
C PRO A 33 10.36 -10.38 4.43
N ALA A 34 10.13 -10.66 3.16
CA ALA A 34 11.08 -10.42 2.11
C ALA A 34 10.46 -9.43 1.12
N ARG A 35 11.26 -8.51 0.62
CA ARG A 35 10.83 -7.65 -0.47
C ARG A 35 10.60 -8.45 -1.75
N GLY A 36 9.65 -8.00 -2.55
CA GLY A 36 9.39 -8.57 -3.85
C GLY A 36 10.50 -8.27 -4.86
N THR A 37 10.40 -8.90 -6.00
CA THR A 37 11.29 -8.70 -7.15
C THR A 37 10.51 -8.09 -8.31
N THR A 38 11.19 -7.28 -9.12
CA THR A 38 10.63 -6.68 -10.33
C THR A 38 11.45 -7.11 -11.54
N GLU A 39 10.80 -7.72 -12.53
CA GLU A 39 11.40 -8.10 -13.81
C GLU A 39 10.49 -7.66 -14.97
N GLU A 40 11.01 -6.91 -15.92
CA GLU A 40 10.32 -6.52 -17.17
C GLU A 40 8.90 -5.95 -16.95
N GLY A 41 8.69 -5.15 -15.89
CA GLY A 41 7.38 -4.58 -15.58
C GLY A 41 6.47 -5.47 -14.73
N PHE A 42 6.88 -6.69 -14.42
CA PHE A 42 6.17 -7.60 -13.53
C PHE A 42 6.80 -7.58 -12.14
N TYR A 43 6.00 -7.26 -11.13
CA TYR A 43 6.36 -7.35 -9.73
C TYR A 43 5.79 -8.63 -9.12
N LYS A 44 6.56 -9.31 -8.29
CA LYS A 44 6.11 -10.43 -7.48
C LYS A 44 6.75 -10.44 -6.10
N ASN A 45 5.94 -10.63 -5.07
CA ASN A 45 6.39 -10.98 -3.73
C ASN A 45 5.85 -12.37 -3.36
N GLU A 46 6.74 -13.37 -3.37
CA GLU A 46 6.37 -14.75 -3.06
C GLU A 46 6.01 -14.97 -1.59
N ALA A 47 6.65 -14.22 -0.67
CA ALA A 47 6.39 -14.33 0.77
C ALA A 47 4.96 -13.89 1.11
N PHE A 48 4.46 -12.87 0.42
CA PHE A 48 3.13 -12.32 0.62
C PHE A 48 2.11 -12.77 -0.43
N GLY A 49 2.54 -13.50 -1.48
CA GLY A 49 1.67 -13.98 -2.55
C GLY A 49 0.95 -12.83 -3.26
N ILE A 50 1.63 -11.71 -3.48
CA ILE A 50 1.12 -10.54 -4.20
C ILE A 50 1.93 -10.36 -5.47
N SER A 51 1.25 -10.19 -6.61
CA SER A 51 1.89 -9.83 -7.86
C SER A 51 1.13 -8.70 -8.57
N PHE A 52 1.86 -7.94 -9.38
CA PHE A 52 1.35 -6.84 -10.17
C PHE A 52 1.99 -6.83 -11.55
N ASP A 53 1.16 -6.86 -12.59
CA ASP A 53 1.57 -6.77 -13.99
C ASP A 53 1.38 -5.32 -14.46
N ALA A 54 2.45 -4.54 -14.37
CA ALA A 54 2.42 -3.14 -14.76
C ALA A 54 2.47 -2.99 -16.30
N PRO A 55 1.78 -1.99 -16.85
CA PRO A 55 1.98 -1.62 -18.26
C PRO A 55 3.44 -1.32 -18.58
N ALA A 56 3.90 -1.67 -19.77
CA ALA A 56 5.32 -1.68 -20.16
C ALA A 56 6.06 -0.33 -20.04
N GLU A 57 5.32 0.77 -19.98
CA GLU A 57 5.89 2.14 -19.93
C GLU A 57 5.93 2.73 -18.52
N TRP A 58 5.49 1.95 -17.52
CA TRP A 58 5.50 2.40 -16.15
C TRP A 58 6.90 2.41 -15.57
N TYR A 59 7.20 3.44 -14.78
CA TYR A 59 8.46 3.61 -14.10
C TYR A 59 8.40 3.05 -12.68
N PHE A 60 9.26 2.12 -12.37
CA PHE A 60 9.43 1.56 -11.03
C PHE A 60 10.50 2.40 -10.29
N LEU A 61 10.13 2.98 -9.15
CA LEU A 61 11.05 3.75 -8.34
C LEU A 61 12.14 2.85 -7.75
N THR A 62 13.37 3.34 -7.76
CA THR A 62 14.49 2.72 -7.05
C THR A 62 14.35 2.89 -5.54
N ASP A 63 15.10 2.12 -4.76
CA ASP A 63 15.13 2.24 -3.31
C ASP A 63 15.50 3.64 -2.83
N GLU A 64 16.43 4.31 -3.53
CA GLU A 64 16.81 5.69 -3.24
C GLU A 64 15.66 6.66 -3.49
N GLU A 65 14.90 6.47 -4.55
CA GLU A 65 13.76 7.33 -4.89
C GLU A 65 12.60 7.11 -3.92
N ILE A 66 12.32 5.85 -3.55
CA ILE A 66 11.31 5.54 -2.52
C ILE A 66 11.74 6.18 -1.19
N ALA A 67 12.97 5.98 -0.76
CA ALA A 67 13.49 6.53 0.49
C ALA A 67 13.46 8.06 0.50
N GLN A 68 13.88 8.70 -0.59
CA GLN A 68 13.80 10.16 -0.73
C GLN A 68 12.33 10.65 -0.65
N THR A 69 11.41 9.91 -1.22
CA THR A 69 9.98 10.18 -1.18
C THR A 69 9.45 10.16 0.26
N MET A 70 9.95 9.22 1.07
CA MET A 70 9.60 9.08 2.50
C MET A 70 10.42 9.99 3.43
N GLY A 71 11.29 10.85 2.88
CA GLY A 71 12.16 11.73 3.68
C GLY A 71 13.28 10.98 4.42
N SER A 72 13.70 9.83 3.90
CA SER A 72 14.66 8.91 4.50
C SER A 72 15.80 8.59 3.54
N THR A 73 16.70 7.68 3.90
CA THR A 73 17.72 7.10 3.02
C THR A 73 17.46 5.64 2.75
N ALA A 74 17.96 5.10 1.63
CA ALA A 74 17.78 3.68 1.31
C ALA A 74 18.33 2.77 2.41
N GLU A 75 19.46 3.09 3.02
CA GLU A 75 20.03 2.34 4.16
C GLU A 75 19.07 2.29 5.37
N GLN A 76 18.36 3.39 5.65
CA GLN A 76 17.43 3.49 6.76
C GLN A 76 16.12 2.73 6.53
N LEU A 77 15.71 2.50 5.30
CA LEU A 77 14.47 1.79 4.98
C LEU A 77 14.71 0.34 4.55
N PHE A 78 15.83 0.07 3.88
CA PHE A 78 16.05 -1.18 3.15
C PHE A 78 17.34 -1.91 3.55
N GLY A 79 18.09 -1.40 4.55
CA GLY A 79 19.26 -2.11 5.10
C GLY A 79 18.85 -3.49 5.62
N GLU A 80 19.70 -4.52 5.44
CA GLU A 80 19.37 -5.91 5.85
C GLU A 80 18.95 -6.01 7.32
N ASP A 81 19.67 -5.33 8.22
CA ASP A 81 19.38 -5.31 9.65
C ASP A 81 18.06 -4.55 9.95
N VAL A 82 17.69 -3.58 9.11
CA VAL A 82 16.46 -2.80 9.25
C VAL A 82 15.27 -3.65 8.83
N LEU A 83 15.31 -4.27 7.66
CA LEU A 83 14.22 -5.11 7.16
C LEU A 83 13.92 -6.29 8.08
N ALA A 84 14.96 -6.87 8.71
CA ALA A 84 14.80 -7.99 9.64
C ALA A 84 14.03 -7.63 10.92
N GLN A 85 13.89 -6.34 11.25
CA GLN A 85 13.24 -5.85 12.47
C GLN A 85 12.10 -4.85 12.15
N ALA A 86 11.77 -4.69 10.86
CA ALA A 86 10.78 -3.70 10.46
C ALA A 86 9.37 -4.20 10.73
N ASP A 87 8.55 -3.35 11.34
CA ASP A 87 7.10 -3.54 11.43
C ASP A 87 6.37 -2.98 10.20
N TYR A 88 7.08 -2.24 9.33
CA TYR A 88 6.55 -1.67 8.11
C TYR A 88 7.58 -1.72 6.98
N ILE A 89 7.17 -2.23 5.82
CA ILE A 89 8.03 -2.39 4.65
C ILE A 89 7.41 -1.66 3.45
N TYR A 90 8.16 -0.71 2.90
CA TYR A 90 7.88 -0.14 1.59
C TYR A 90 8.45 -1.07 0.53
N ASP A 91 7.61 -1.77 -0.23
CA ASP A 91 8.12 -2.79 -1.15
C ASP A 91 8.14 -2.32 -2.60
N LEU A 92 7.05 -1.75 -3.09
CA LEU A 92 6.93 -1.26 -4.45
C LEU A 92 6.37 0.15 -4.48
N TYR A 93 6.89 0.95 -5.39
CA TYR A 93 6.26 2.17 -5.88
C TYR A 93 6.50 2.30 -7.38
N CYS A 94 5.45 2.38 -8.17
CA CYS A 94 5.56 2.61 -9.60
C CYS A 94 4.57 3.69 -10.08
N VAL A 95 4.88 4.31 -11.20
CA VAL A 95 4.16 5.45 -11.71
C VAL A 95 4.13 5.44 -13.24
N ASP A 96 2.96 5.73 -13.80
CA ASP A 96 2.86 6.19 -15.17
C ASP A 96 3.25 7.67 -15.22
N MET A 97 4.36 7.96 -15.87
CA MET A 97 4.91 9.32 -15.98
C MET A 97 4.05 10.24 -16.86
N GLU A 98 3.17 9.71 -17.68
CA GLU A 98 2.29 10.48 -18.57
C GLU A 98 1.00 10.89 -17.84
N SER A 99 0.27 9.95 -17.26
CA SER A 99 -1.00 10.21 -16.56
C SER A 99 -0.79 10.64 -15.10
N GLY A 100 0.31 10.24 -14.47
CA GLY A 100 0.55 10.39 -13.04
C GLY A 100 -0.13 9.31 -12.20
N THR A 101 -0.71 8.29 -12.83
CA THR A 101 -1.28 7.12 -12.15
C THR A 101 -0.19 6.35 -11.39
N THR A 102 -0.50 5.92 -10.18
CA THR A 102 0.48 5.23 -9.31
C THR A 102 -0.08 3.95 -8.71
N VAL A 103 0.82 3.00 -8.47
CA VAL A 103 0.58 1.82 -7.62
C VAL A 103 1.70 1.71 -6.61
N SER A 104 1.35 1.50 -5.34
CA SER A 104 2.32 1.19 -4.30
C SER A 104 1.90 -0.05 -3.53
N ILE A 105 2.88 -0.81 -3.04
CA ILE A 105 2.67 -2.01 -2.24
C ILE A 105 3.55 -1.89 -1.00
N ASN A 106 2.89 -2.03 0.15
CA ASN A 106 3.52 -1.94 1.45
C ASN A 106 3.05 -3.09 2.34
N TYR A 107 3.83 -3.43 3.36
CA TYR A 107 3.48 -4.44 4.34
C TYR A 107 3.61 -3.89 5.75
N GLU A 108 2.61 -4.14 6.58
CA GLU A 108 2.58 -3.75 7.99
C GLU A 108 2.40 -4.99 8.87
N ASN A 109 3.26 -5.14 9.87
CA ASN A 109 3.14 -6.17 10.89
C ASN A 109 2.30 -5.64 12.05
N LEU A 110 1.13 -6.20 12.23
CA LEU A 110 0.24 -5.84 13.33
C LEU A 110 0.55 -6.60 14.63
N GLY A 111 1.61 -7.43 14.64
CA GLY A 111 1.95 -8.27 15.75
C GLY A 111 0.79 -9.20 16.14
N THR A 112 0.60 -9.45 17.42
CA THR A 112 -0.47 -10.35 17.92
C THR A 112 -1.89 -9.87 17.59
N ILE A 113 -2.11 -8.57 17.38
CA ILE A 113 -3.41 -8.03 16.96
C ILE A 113 -3.75 -8.52 15.55
N GLY A 114 -2.75 -8.65 14.69
CA GLY A 114 -2.92 -9.11 13.31
C GLY A 114 -3.53 -10.50 13.18
N GLU A 115 -3.37 -11.38 14.18
CA GLU A 115 -4.00 -12.70 14.16
C GLU A 115 -5.53 -12.61 14.09
N PHE A 116 -6.07 -11.63 14.79
CA PHE A 116 -7.52 -11.44 14.99
C PHE A 116 -8.11 -10.34 14.11
N THR A 117 -7.27 -9.53 13.46
CA THR A 117 -7.72 -8.45 12.58
C THR A 117 -8.11 -9.01 11.21
N GLU A 118 -9.35 -8.83 10.82
CA GLU A 118 -9.81 -9.13 9.46
C GLU A 118 -9.49 -7.96 8.51
N GLU A 119 -9.38 -8.24 7.21
CA GLU A 119 -9.06 -7.25 6.17
C GLU A 119 -10.04 -6.05 6.18
N SER A 120 -11.33 -6.31 6.38
CA SER A 120 -12.35 -5.27 6.48
C SER A 120 -12.19 -4.39 7.73
N GLU A 121 -11.85 -4.98 8.88
CA GLU A 121 -11.62 -4.25 10.13
C GLU A 121 -10.38 -3.36 10.05
N TYR A 122 -9.34 -3.82 9.35
CA TYR A 122 -8.17 -3.00 9.06
C TYR A 122 -8.56 -1.76 8.25
N LEU A 123 -9.31 -1.95 7.15
CA LEU A 123 -9.78 -0.83 6.32
C LEU A 123 -10.72 0.13 7.07
N GLU A 124 -11.55 -0.36 7.99
CA GLU A 124 -12.37 0.48 8.87
C GLU A 124 -11.48 1.34 9.79
N THR A 125 -10.38 0.77 10.29
CA THR A 125 -9.40 1.49 11.11
C THR A 125 -8.70 2.58 10.30
N VAL A 126 -8.26 2.26 9.07
CA VAL A 126 -7.68 3.22 8.13
C VAL A 126 -8.66 4.36 7.85
N LEU A 127 -9.92 4.03 7.55
CA LEU A 127 -10.96 5.02 7.32
C LEU A 127 -11.17 5.93 8.54
N ALA A 128 -11.23 5.34 9.74
CA ALA A 128 -11.40 6.11 10.98
C ALA A 128 -10.22 7.07 11.20
N GLN A 129 -9.00 6.65 10.92
CA GLN A 129 -7.81 7.49 11.00
C GLN A 129 -7.85 8.64 9.99
N LEU A 130 -8.21 8.37 8.73
CA LEU A 130 -8.38 9.38 7.69
C LEU A 130 -9.39 10.45 8.08
N LEU A 131 -10.53 10.03 8.63
CA LEU A 131 -11.62 10.93 9.05
C LEU A 131 -11.29 11.69 10.34
N SER A 132 -10.44 11.17 11.22
CA SER A 132 -10.00 11.83 12.45
C SER A 132 -8.94 12.89 12.21
N GLY A 133 -8.20 12.79 11.12
CA GLY A 133 -7.16 13.73 10.70
C GLY A 133 -7.74 14.99 10.06
N THR A 134 -6.92 16.04 10.02
CA THR A 134 -7.20 17.23 9.20
C THR A 134 -6.72 17.00 7.77
N ASN A 135 -7.47 16.23 7.00
CA ASN A 135 -7.19 15.99 5.58
C ASN A 135 -8.19 16.81 4.71
N PRO A 136 -7.96 18.12 4.53
CA PRO A 136 -8.93 19.01 3.91
C PRO A 136 -9.20 18.71 2.42
N GLY A 137 -8.38 17.85 1.80
CA GLY A 137 -8.55 17.43 0.41
C GLY A 137 -9.50 16.25 0.23
N ILE A 138 -9.80 15.48 1.27
CA ILE A 138 -10.69 14.31 1.14
C ILE A 138 -12.13 14.80 0.99
N THR A 139 -12.77 14.42 -0.10
CA THR A 139 -14.15 14.83 -0.44
C THR A 139 -15.15 13.68 -0.33
N ALA A 140 -14.69 12.45 -0.52
CA ALA A 140 -15.51 11.25 -0.34
C ALA A 140 -14.65 10.06 0.11
N THR A 141 -15.28 9.14 0.87
CA THR A 141 -14.70 7.84 1.26
C THR A 141 -15.79 6.78 1.23
N GLU A 142 -15.48 5.58 0.73
CA GLU A 142 -16.42 4.47 0.64
C GLU A 142 -15.72 3.12 0.89
N LEU A 143 -16.21 2.35 1.86
CA LEU A 143 -15.87 0.94 2.00
C LEU A 143 -16.69 0.12 1.00
N SER A 144 -16.01 -0.67 0.18
CA SER A 144 -16.57 -1.39 -0.96
C SER A 144 -15.84 -2.72 -1.16
N VAL A 145 -15.94 -3.29 -2.35
CA VAL A 145 -15.20 -4.49 -2.76
C VAL A 145 -14.58 -4.28 -4.14
N ALA A 146 -13.35 -4.76 -4.30
CA ALA A 146 -12.64 -4.76 -5.57
C ALA A 146 -12.47 -6.20 -6.08
N LYS A 147 -12.40 -6.35 -7.40
CA LYS A 147 -12.08 -7.62 -8.03
C LYS A 147 -10.59 -7.66 -8.35
N VAL A 148 -9.87 -8.54 -7.67
CA VAL A 148 -8.43 -8.78 -7.84
C VAL A 148 -8.24 -10.17 -8.42
N GLY A 149 -7.84 -10.25 -9.68
CA GLY A 149 -7.78 -11.50 -10.39
C GLY A 149 -9.14 -12.22 -10.39
N LYS A 150 -9.24 -13.36 -9.70
CA LYS A 150 -10.48 -14.15 -9.55
C LYS A 150 -11.18 -13.96 -8.21
N THR A 151 -10.58 -13.20 -7.31
CA THR A 151 -11.04 -13.01 -5.93
C THR A 151 -11.71 -11.65 -5.79
N THR A 152 -12.73 -11.56 -4.94
CA THR A 152 -13.30 -10.30 -4.49
C THR A 152 -12.77 -10.00 -3.09
N VAL A 153 -12.21 -8.82 -2.91
CA VAL A 153 -11.57 -8.40 -1.65
C VAL A 153 -12.16 -7.09 -1.16
N PRO A 154 -12.14 -6.81 0.13
CA PRO A 154 -12.51 -5.51 0.67
C PRO A 154 -11.62 -4.42 0.10
N CYS A 155 -12.18 -3.24 -0.15
CA CYS A 155 -11.43 -2.05 -0.54
C CYS A 155 -11.99 -0.79 0.11
N LEU A 156 -11.12 0.20 0.27
CA LEU A 156 -11.47 1.55 0.66
C LEU A 156 -11.21 2.48 -0.52
N ASN A 157 -12.27 3.07 -1.06
CA ASN A 157 -12.16 4.08 -2.10
C ASN A 157 -12.16 5.47 -1.48
N ILE A 158 -11.30 6.34 -1.98
CA ILE A 158 -11.10 7.71 -1.51
C ILE A 158 -11.12 8.63 -2.71
N THR A 159 -11.87 9.72 -2.61
CA THR A 159 -11.79 10.82 -3.57
C THR A 159 -11.20 12.04 -2.86
N LEU A 160 -10.16 12.61 -3.45
CA LEU A 160 -9.51 13.78 -2.87
C LEU A 160 -9.22 14.85 -3.92
N GLU A 161 -9.25 16.12 -3.48
CA GLU A 161 -8.92 17.28 -4.27
C GLU A 161 -7.52 17.77 -3.94
N ALA A 162 -6.64 17.79 -4.93
CA ALA A 162 -5.26 18.21 -4.73
C ALA A 162 -4.69 18.92 -5.95
N GLY A 163 -4.13 20.10 -5.73
CA GLY A 163 -3.48 20.87 -6.81
C GLY A 163 -4.40 21.27 -7.95
N GLY A 164 -5.72 21.27 -7.74
CA GLY A 164 -6.74 21.57 -8.74
C GLY A 164 -7.19 20.35 -9.56
N ASN A 165 -6.78 19.15 -9.16
CA ASN A 165 -7.22 17.90 -9.76
C ASN A 165 -8.00 17.07 -8.73
N THR A 166 -8.98 16.32 -9.22
CA THR A 166 -9.61 15.24 -8.46
C THR A 166 -8.76 13.98 -8.63
N ILE A 167 -8.43 13.34 -7.52
CA ILE A 167 -7.67 12.09 -7.48
C ILE A 167 -8.59 11.03 -6.90
N TYR A 168 -8.64 9.90 -7.58
CA TYR A 168 -9.34 8.70 -7.15
C TYR A 168 -8.33 7.68 -6.66
N GLU A 169 -8.50 7.22 -5.43
CA GLU A 169 -7.61 6.25 -4.80
C GLU A 169 -8.42 5.03 -4.35
N SER A 170 -7.85 3.84 -4.52
CA SER A 170 -8.40 2.60 -3.98
C SER A 170 -7.31 1.86 -3.21
N ILE A 171 -7.62 1.51 -1.97
CA ILE A 171 -6.77 0.74 -1.08
C ILE A 171 -7.39 -0.65 -0.95
N ILE A 172 -6.66 -1.66 -1.41
CA ILE A 172 -7.00 -3.07 -1.21
C ILE A 172 -5.98 -3.72 -0.28
N VAL A 173 -6.40 -4.70 0.48
CA VAL A 173 -5.53 -5.33 1.47
C VAL A 173 -5.59 -6.85 1.37
N LYS A 174 -4.50 -7.49 1.77
CA LYS A 174 -4.38 -8.94 1.93
C LYS A 174 -3.73 -9.26 3.26
N LYS A 175 -4.41 -10.08 4.06
CA LYS A 175 -3.86 -10.59 5.32
C LYS A 175 -2.97 -11.80 5.08
N ILE A 176 -1.80 -11.84 5.71
CA ILE A 176 -0.86 -12.95 5.68
C ILE A 176 -0.26 -13.12 7.09
N GLY A 177 -0.80 -14.06 7.87
CA GLY A 177 -0.40 -14.22 9.27
C GLY A 177 -0.72 -12.97 10.09
N THR A 178 0.30 -12.38 10.71
CA THR A 178 0.21 -11.10 11.45
C THR A 178 0.41 -9.87 10.57
N TRP A 179 0.71 -10.06 9.30
CA TRP A 179 0.97 -9.00 8.34
C TRP A 179 -0.25 -8.63 7.53
N ILE A 180 -0.34 -7.36 7.17
CA ILE A 180 -1.25 -6.83 6.16
C ILE A 180 -0.42 -6.31 4.98
N GLY A 181 -0.64 -6.88 3.81
CA GLY A 181 -0.18 -6.32 2.55
C GLY A 181 -1.21 -5.31 2.04
N THR A 182 -0.78 -4.09 1.81
CA THR A 182 -1.60 -2.99 1.31
C THR A 182 -1.19 -2.64 -0.11
N VAL A 183 -2.13 -2.66 -1.05
CA VAL A 183 -1.94 -2.15 -2.40
C VAL A 183 -2.78 -0.89 -2.56
N THR A 184 -2.10 0.23 -2.77
CA THR A 184 -2.74 1.52 -3.01
C THR A 184 -2.59 1.90 -4.47
N MET A 185 -3.72 2.12 -5.13
CA MET A 185 -3.80 2.59 -6.52
C MET A 185 -4.36 4.00 -6.53
N ALA A 186 -3.78 4.89 -7.31
CA ALA A 186 -4.28 6.24 -7.42
C ALA A 186 -4.16 6.77 -8.85
N THR A 187 -5.21 7.44 -9.31
CA THR A 187 -5.35 7.93 -10.69
C THR A 187 -6.18 9.22 -10.75
N LEU A 188 -6.11 9.92 -11.87
CA LEU A 188 -6.98 11.05 -12.18
C LEU A 188 -8.30 10.60 -12.85
N GLU A 189 -8.43 9.34 -13.24
CA GLU A 189 -9.57 8.79 -13.94
C GLU A 189 -10.16 7.60 -13.15
N GLU A 190 -11.29 7.79 -12.48
CA GLU A 190 -11.91 6.77 -11.62
C GLU A 190 -12.06 5.39 -12.29
N ALA A 191 -12.39 5.38 -13.59
CA ALA A 191 -12.57 4.15 -14.37
C ALA A 191 -11.28 3.30 -14.51
N GLU A 192 -10.10 3.88 -14.32
CA GLU A 192 -8.83 3.15 -14.38
C GLU A 192 -8.61 2.26 -13.15
N LEU A 193 -9.19 2.58 -11.99
CA LEU A 193 -9.02 1.80 -10.77
C LEU A 193 -9.42 0.32 -10.95
N GLU A 194 -10.49 0.06 -11.70
CA GLU A 194 -10.93 -1.31 -11.97
C GLU A 194 -9.90 -2.07 -12.83
N THR A 195 -9.32 -1.40 -13.82
CA THR A 195 -8.28 -1.97 -14.68
C THR A 195 -7.01 -2.26 -13.90
N LEU A 196 -6.60 -1.33 -13.03
CA LEU A 196 -5.44 -1.51 -12.15
C LEU A 196 -5.64 -2.67 -11.17
N ALA A 197 -6.81 -2.74 -10.53
CA ALA A 197 -7.14 -3.84 -9.64
C ALA A 197 -7.11 -5.20 -10.36
N ALA A 198 -7.51 -5.25 -11.63
CA ALA A 198 -7.47 -6.48 -12.44
C ALA A 198 -6.05 -6.94 -12.80
N SER A 199 -5.05 -6.04 -12.80
CA SER A 199 -3.63 -6.36 -13.03
C SER A 199 -2.90 -6.83 -11.78
N ILE A 200 -3.56 -6.81 -10.62
CA ILE A 200 -3.07 -7.35 -9.36
C ILE A 200 -3.57 -8.79 -9.20
N SER A 201 -2.75 -9.64 -8.62
CA SER A 201 -3.14 -11.00 -8.25
C SER A 201 -2.72 -11.31 -6.80
N PHE A 202 -3.60 -12.02 -6.11
CA PHE A 202 -3.38 -12.60 -4.80
C PHE A 202 -3.32 -14.12 -4.94
N GLU A 203 -2.16 -14.72 -4.58
CA GLU A 203 -1.92 -16.18 -4.60
C GLU A 203 -2.23 -16.84 -3.26
#